data_5a410ef13638196f4b9eb29f5474ad12
#
_entry.id   5a410ef13638196f4b9eb29f5474ad12
#
_cell.length_a   1.000
_cell.length_b   1.000
_cell.length_c   1.000
_cell.angle_alpha   90.00
_cell.angle_beta   90.00
_cell.angle_gamma   90.00
#
_symmetry.space_group_name_H-M   'P 1'
#
loop_
_entity.id
_entity.type
_entity.pdbx_description
1 polymer ?
#
loop_
_entity_poly.entity_id
_entity_poly.type
_entity_poly.pdbx_seq_one_letter_code
_entity_poly.pdbx_strand_id
1 'polypeptide(L)'
;GTYRVIDDSEYADGNHSLTKSITLKPGKNISYQLHHHRSEVWTFVEGEGIFVLDGEEKHVKAGDTVVIPLEHYHAIKAITQLTFIEVQNGNPLVEEDIERFDYQWKMK
;
A
#
# COMPACT_ATOMS: atom_id res chain seq x y z
N GLY A 1 -12.79 -4.18 -1.29
CA GLY A 1 -11.64 -5.00 -1.61
C GLY A 1 -11.42 -6.13 -0.64
N THR A 2 -10.55 -7.03 -1.00
CA THR A 2 -10.19 -8.17 -0.17
C THR A 2 -8.67 -8.22 0.01
N TYR A 3 -8.24 -8.89 1.08
CA TYR A 3 -6.82 -9.14 1.23
C TYR A 3 -6.59 -10.53 1.80
N ARG A 4 -5.38 -11.05 1.59
CA ARG A 4 -4.94 -12.32 2.14
C ARG A 4 -3.52 -12.16 2.65
N VAL A 5 -3.26 -12.61 3.87
CA VAL A 5 -1.92 -12.64 4.43
C VAL A 5 -1.17 -13.83 3.82
N ILE A 6 0.01 -13.56 3.27
CA ILE A 6 0.87 -14.57 2.65
C ILE A 6 1.96 -15.01 3.63
N ASP A 7 2.57 -14.07 4.33
CA ASP A 7 3.64 -14.33 5.28
C ASP A 7 3.65 -13.31 6.41
N ASP A 8 4.06 -13.75 7.60
CA ASP A 8 4.16 -12.92 8.79
C ASP A 8 5.39 -13.42 9.55
N SER A 9 6.47 -12.63 9.56
CA SER A 9 7.75 -13.05 10.11
C SER A 9 8.32 -12.03 11.08
N GLU A 10 8.82 -12.52 12.22
CA GLU A 10 9.57 -11.73 13.20
C GLU A 10 11.03 -12.14 13.16
N TYR A 11 11.92 -11.16 13.30
CA TYR A 11 13.37 -11.37 13.21
C TYR A 11 14.02 -11.11 14.56
N ALA A 12 15.25 -11.67 14.73
CA ALA A 12 15.96 -11.62 15.99
C ALA A 12 16.29 -10.19 16.47
N ASP A 13 16.38 -9.23 15.54
CA ASP A 13 16.66 -7.83 15.85
C ASP A 13 15.42 -7.02 16.22
N GLY A 14 14.25 -7.66 16.30
CA GLY A 14 12.98 -7.02 16.61
C GLY A 14 12.21 -6.53 15.39
N ASN A 15 12.77 -6.61 14.19
CA ASN A 15 12.06 -6.28 12.97
C ASN A 15 10.98 -7.30 12.67
N HIS A 16 9.93 -6.82 12.01
CA HIS A 16 8.77 -7.65 11.65
C HIS A 16 8.41 -7.34 10.20
N SER A 17 8.13 -8.37 9.42
CA SER A 17 7.61 -8.21 8.07
C SER A 17 6.27 -8.91 7.93
N LEU A 18 5.39 -8.30 7.13
CA LEU A 18 4.07 -8.84 6.82
C LEU A 18 3.84 -8.70 5.33
N THR A 19 3.51 -9.79 4.67
CA THR A 19 3.25 -9.81 3.23
C THR A 19 1.79 -10.13 2.99
N LYS A 20 1.12 -9.28 2.22
CA LYS A 20 -0.30 -9.45 1.88
C LYS A 20 -0.50 -9.40 0.38
N SER A 21 -1.50 -10.13 -0.12
CA SER A 21 -2.06 -9.93 -1.43
C SER A 21 -3.35 -9.13 -1.28
N ILE A 22 -3.46 -8.01 -1.96
CA ILE A 22 -4.61 -7.10 -1.86
C ILE A 22 -5.26 -6.96 -3.24
N THR A 23 -6.58 -7.11 -3.29
CA THR A 23 -7.36 -6.94 -4.50
C THR A 23 -8.42 -5.86 -4.28
N LEU A 24 -8.44 -4.87 -5.16
CA LEU A 24 -9.43 -3.80 -5.18
C LEU A 24 -10.31 -3.92 -6.43
N LYS A 25 -11.61 -3.79 -6.24
CA LYS A 25 -12.55 -3.72 -7.36
C LYS A 25 -12.41 -2.36 -8.07
N PRO A 26 -12.80 -2.27 -9.35
CA PRO A 26 -12.77 -1.00 -10.08
C PRO A 26 -13.44 0.12 -9.31
N GLY A 27 -12.80 1.28 -9.24
CA GLY A 27 -13.32 2.46 -8.55
C GLY A 27 -13.10 2.49 -7.05
N LYS A 28 -12.64 1.39 -6.44
CA LYS A 28 -12.35 1.35 -5.00
C LYS A 28 -10.93 1.86 -4.73
N ASN A 29 -10.72 2.35 -3.52
CA ASN A 29 -9.43 2.89 -3.13
C ASN A 29 -9.10 2.56 -1.67
N ILE A 30 -7.80 2.59 -1.36
CA ILE A 30 -7.32 2.62 0.02
C ILE A 30 -7.24 4.08 0.42
N SER A 31 -7.59 4.38 1.68
CA SER A 31 -7.55 5.76 2.19
C SER A 31 -6.15 6.37 2.12
N TYR A 32 -6.08 7.68 1.98
CA TYR A 32 -4.83 8.42 2.05
C TYR A 32 -4.32 8.35 3.49
N GLN A 33 -3.12 7.81 3.70
CA GLN A 33 -2.66 7.43 5.02
C GLN A 33 -1.16 7.54 5.18
N LEU A 34 -0.72 7.49 6.45
CA LEU A 34 0.66 7.65 6.86
C LEU A 34 0.96 6.65 7.98
N HIS A 35 2.15 6.07 7.97
CA HIS A 35 2.64 5.20 9.04
C HIS A 35 3.98 5.72 9.56
N HIS A 36 4.16 5.71 10.89
CA HIS A 36 5.36 6.24 11.52
C HIS A 36 6.48 5.21 11.70
N HIS A 37 6.12 3.92 11.81
CA HIS A 37 7.07 2.84 12.11
C HIS A 37 7.07 1.74 11.08
N ARG A 38 6.40 1.96 9.94
CA ARG A 38 6.21 0.96 8.89
C ARG A 38 6.53 1.54 7.53
N SER A 39 7.42 0.87 6.81
CA SER A 39 7.62 1.11 5.39
C SER A 39 6.97 -0.02 4.59
N GLU A 40 6.69 0.23 3.31
CA GLU A 40 6.00 -0.74 2.47
C GLU A 40 6.61 -0.77 1.07
N VAL A 41 6.56 -1.95 0.45
CA VAL A 41 6.86 -2.11 -0.96
C VAL A 41 5.65 -2.80 -1.59
N TRP A 42 5.12 -2.23 -2.67
CA TRP A 42 3.98 -2.78 -3.38
C TRP A 42 4.41 -3.15 -4.80
N THR A 43 4.09 -4.38 -5.21
CA THR A 43 4.29 -4.85 -6.57
C THR A 43 2.93 -5.14 -7.18
N PHE A 44 2.61 -4.44 -8.27
CA PHE A 44 1.32 -4.61 -8.95
C PHE A 44 1.40 -5.81 -9.88
N VAL A 45 0.47 -6.75 -9.75
CA VAL A 45 0.48 -8.02 -10.48
C VAL A 45 -0.68 -8.17 -11.44
N GLU A 46 -1.75 -7.39 -11.26
CA GLU A 46 -2.93 -7.44 -12.13
C GLU A 46 -3.60 -6.06 -12.17
N GLY A 47 -3.99 -5.62 -13.35
CA GLY A 47 -4.83 -4.44 -13.51
C GLY A 47 -4.08 -3.12 -13.59
N GLU A 48 -4.84 -2.04 -13.44
CA GLU A 48 -4.34 -0.65 -13.53
C GLU A 48 -4.95 0.19 -12.43
N GLY A 49 -4.20 1.17 -11.95
CA GLY A 49 -4.66 2.07 -10.92
C GLY A 49 -3.93 3.40 -10.92
N ILE A 50 -4.28 4.25 -9.97
CA ILE A 50 -3.60 5.52 -9.72
C ILE A 50 -3.04 5.45 -8.32
N PHE A 51 -1.71 5.57 -8.22
CA PHE A 51 -0.99 5.61 -6.95
C PHE A 51 -0.61 7.04 -6.62
N VAL A 52 -0.79 7.44 -5.37
CA VAL A 52 -0.37 8.76 -4.90
C VAL A 52 0.63 8.61 -3.75
N LEU A 53 1.73 9.37 -3.84
CA LEU A 53 2.74 9.48 -2.80
C LEU A 53 3.00 10.97 -2.56
N ASP A 54 2.74 11.44 -1.32
CA ASP A 54 2.91 12.85 -0.94
C ASP A 54 2.26 13.81 -1.95
N GLY A 55 1.05 13.50 -2.39
CA GLY A 55 0.29 14.33 -3.31
C GLY A 55 0.64 14.17 -4.79
N GLU A 56 1.66 13.39 -5.12
CA GLU A 56 2.03 13.12 -6.51
C GLU A 56 1.36 11.85 -7.00
N GLU A 57 0.51 11.97 -8.00
CA GLU A 57 -0.22 10.85 -8.58
C GLU A 57 0.51 10.31 -9.79
N LYS A 58 0.50 8.99 -9.93
CA LYS A 58 0.99 8.34 -11.13
C LYS A 58 0.15 7.12 -11.46
N HIS A 59 0.04 6.84 -12.75
CA HIS A 59 -0.60 5.64 -13.24
C HIS A 59 0.31 4.43 -12.98
N VAL A 60 -0.26 3.36 -12.46
CA VAL A 60 0.45 2.10 -12.22
C VAL A 60 -0.28 0.95 -12.89
N LYS A 61 0.46 -0.10 -13.25
CA LYS A 61 -0.07 -1.28 -13.92
C LYS A 61 0.72 -2.51 -13.51
N ALA A 62 0.26 -3.66 -13.91
CA ALA A 62 0.96 -4.93 -13.67
C ALA A 62 2.43 -4.83 -14.08
N GLY A 63 3.32 -5.25 -13.21
CA GLY A 63 4.77 -5.17 -13.38
C GLY A 63 5.42 -3.98 -12.69
N ASP A 64 4.65 -2.97 -12.28
CA ASP A 64 5.19 -1.81 -11.58
C ASP A 64 5.40 -2.12 -10.10
N THR A 65 6.39 -1.47 -9.50
CA THR A 65 6.69 -1.56 -8.07
C THR A 65 6.82 -0.14 -7.51
N VAL A 66 6.27 0.08 -6.33
CA VAL A 66 6.41 1.36 -5.62
C VAL A 66 6.96 1.10 -4.22
N VAL A 67 7.76 2.05 -3.72
CA VAL A 67 8.33 2.01 -2.38
C VAL A 67 7.71 3.14 -1.58
N ILE A 68 7.21 2.81 -0.38
CA ILE A 68 6.59 3.78 0.52
C ILE A 68 7.44 3.85 1.78
N PRO A 69 8.28 4.88 1.93
CA PRO A 69 9.10 5.05 3.13
C PRO A 69 8.26 5.38 4.34
N LEU A 70 8.87 5.33 5.53
CA LEU A 70 8.24 5.79 6.77
C LEU A 70 7.76 7.24 6.61
N GLU A 71 6.59 7.54 7.17
CA GLU A 71 6.07 8.90 7.29
C GLU A 71 5.78 9.60 5.96
N HIS A 72 5.48 8.83 4.91
CA HIS A 72 5.05 9.36 3.62
C HIS A 72 3.57 9.09 3.39
N TYR A 73 2.82 10.10 2.95
CA TYR A 73 1.40 9.98 2.64
C TYR A 73 1.20 9.17 1.37
N HIS A 74 0.31 8.20 1.40
CA HIS A 74 0.07 7.34 0.24
C HIS A 74 -1.36 6.82 0.16
N ALA A 75 -1.79 6.52 -1.06
CA ALA A 75 -3.05 5.85 -1.35
C ALA A 75 -3.01 5.20 -2.72
N ILE A 76 -3.98 4.38 -3.00
CA ILE A 76 -4.14 3.72 -4.32
C ILE A 76 -5.62 3.64 -4.66
N LYS A 77 -5.95 3.90 -5.93
CA LYS A 77 -7.30 3.79 -6.47
C LYS A 77 -7.27 2.87 -7.68
N ALA A 78 -8.15 1.89 -7.71
CA ALA A 78 -8.25 0.95 -8.82
C ALA A 78 -9.02 1.57 -9.99
N ILE A 79 -8.46 1.52 -11.19
CA ILE A 79 -9.16 1.86 -12.44
C ILE A 79 -9.86 0.61 -12.94
N THR A 80 -9.13 -0.49 -13.06
CA THR A 80 -9.67 -1.82 -13.29
C THR A 80 -9.55 -2.63 -12.02
N GLN A 81 -9.97 -3.89 -11.99
CA GLN A 81 -9.66 -4.73 -10.86
C GLN A 81 -8.14 -4.78 -10.70
N LEU A 82 -7.66 -4.42 -9.52
CA LEU A 82 -6.25 -4.20 -9.24
C LEU A 82 -5.81 -5.15 -8.13
N THR A 83 -4.78 -5.94 -8.40
CA THR A 83 -4.17 -6.81 -7.39
C THR A 83 -2.70 -6.45 -7.23
N PHE A 84 -2.27 -6.29 -5.99
CA PHE A 84 -0.87 -6.04 -5.68
C PHE A 84 -0.44 -6.80 -4.44
N ILE A 85 0.86 -7.09 -4.40
CA ILE A 85 1.51 -7.73 -3.25
C ILE A 85 2.15 -6.62 -2.44
N GLU A 86 1.79 -6.56 -1.16
CA GLU A 86 2.30 -5.56 -0.22
C GLU A 86 3.22 -6.24 0.78
N VAL A 87 4.45 -5.75 0.89
CA VAL A 87 5.39 -6.16 1.92
C VAL A 87 5.55 -5.00 2.90
N GLN A 88 5.17 -5.23 4.15
CA GLN A 88 5.31 -4.26 5.24
C GLN A 88 6.52 -4.62 6.07
N ASN A 89 7.32 -3.63 6.44
CA ASN A 89 8.44 -3.80 7.35
C ASN A 89 8.34 -2.77 8.46
N GLY A 90 8.44 -3.19 9.71
CA GLY A 90 8.32 -2.27 10.83
C GLY A 90 8.94 -2.81 12.11
N ASN A 91 9.15 -1.87 13.04
CA ASN A 91 9.63 -2.15 14.39
C ASN A 91 9.16 -1.01 15.32
N PRO A 92 8.00 -1.19 15.98
CA PRO A 92 7.07 -2.32 15.88
C PRO A 92 6.18 -2.27 14.64
N LEU A 93 5.66 -3.40 14.22
CA LEU A 93 4.66 -3.49 13.15
C LEU A 93 3.30 -3.73 13.81
N VAL A 94 2.56 -2.65 14.02
CA VAL A 94 1.25 -2.67 14.70
C VAL A 94 0.19 -1.97 13.86
N GLU A 95 -1.05 -2.43 13.96
CA GLU A 95 -2.16 -1.88 13.15
C GLU A 95 -2.53 -0.44 13.56
N GLU A 96 -2.30 -0.06 14.80
CA GLU A 96 -2.59 1.26 15.32
C GLU A 96 -1.67 2.34 14.74
N ASP A 97 -0.56 1.95 14.11
CA ASP A 97 0.39 2.87 13.48
C ASP A 97 -0.15 3.34 12.14
N ILE A 98 -1.22 4.11 12.17
CA ILE A 98 -1.86 4.64 10.99
C ILE A 98 -2.56 5.96 11.30
N GLU A 99 -2.39 6.94 10.42
CA GLU A 99 -3.18 8.17 10.40
C GLU A 99 -3.82 8.30 9.03
N ARG A 100 -5.11 8.60 8.99
CA ARG A 100 -5.87 8.71 7.76
C ARG A 100 -6.25 10.15 7.51
N PHE A 101 -6.26 10.53 6.22
CA PHE A 101 -6.53 11.90 5.77
C PHE A 101 -7.47 11.88 4.59
N ASP A 102 -8.18 12.99 4.38
CA ASP A 102 -8.97 13.18 3.18
C ASP A 102 -8.04 13.48 2.00
N TYR A 103 -8.40 12.97 0.83
CA TYR A 103 -7.64 13.23 -0.37
C TYR A 103 -8.58 13.33 -1.57
N GLN A 104 -8.37 14.33 -2.41
CA GLN A 104 -9.13 14.49 -3.64
C GLN A 104 -8.26 14.08 -4.83
N TRP A 105 -8.67 13.02 -5.49
CA TRP A 105 -7.96 12.48 -6.64
C TRP A 105 -8.02 13.45 -7.81
N LYS A 106 -6.88 13.70 -8.44
CA LYS A 106 -6.73 14.62 -9.58
C LYS A 106 -6.84 13.90 -10.91
N MET A 107 -6.32 12.69 -11.00
CA MET A 107 -6.46 11.82 -12.17
C MET A 107 -7.78 11.06 -12.13
N LYS A 108 -8.29 10.73 -13.31
CA LYS A 108 -9.54 9.96 -13.46
C LYS A 108 -9.31 8.64 -14.14
#